data_a87e398a64244f5ef6aea76fabdf743e
#
_entry.id   a87e398a64244f5ef6aea76fabdf743e
#
_cell.length_a   1.000
_cell.length_b   1.000
_cell.length_c   1.000
_cell.angle_alpha   90.00
_cell.angle_beta   90.00
_cell.angle_gamma   90.00
#
_symmetry.space_group_name_H-M   'P 1'
#
loop_
_entity.id
_entity.type
_entity.pdbx_description
1 polymer ?
#
loop_
_entity_poly.entity_id
_entity_poly.type
_entity_poly.pdbx_seq_one_letter_code
_entity_poly.pdbx_strand_id
1 'polypeptide(L)'
;MANTTPRRHEDLDLFARIFKVFADTPWLHYGLWLPGETPSMPKLREAQERYVDKLVALLPPAPASVLDIGGGTGAMAGRLHALGYDVEMLTPSKVQVGLAREALGDTVKVHLSRLEEFSTERRFDACLFSESFQYMPMSVSLPKAKAMLKRGGRVVIADCFRSENYRGGRQIGGGHRFTNLAPRLEAEGLRIASDEDVTAMAAGTILLDQRVYREVISPIVADLSASVRARSAVLHWLIGGIYRLFVRKAERERIADRLKAEHRTPERFIEMNTYRFLRLDQV
;
A
#
# COMPACT_ATOMS: atom_id res chain seq x y z
N MET A 1 -10.39 20.17 -9.06
CA MET A 1 -9.17 20.18 -8.21
C MET A 1 -9.41 19.21 -7.07
N ALA A 2 -8.91 17.99 -7.17
CA ALA A 2 -9.06 16.99 -6.13
C ALA A 2 -8.01 17.24 -5.04
N ASN A 3 -8.48 17.66 -3.90
CA ASN A 3 -7.68 17.91 -2.70
C ASN A 3 -7.20 16.55 -2.15
N THR A 4 -6.05 16.07 -2.64
CA THR A 4 -5.40 14.86 -2.12
C THR A 4 -4.79 15.20 -0.76
N THR A 5 -5.47 14.79 0.27
CA THR A 5 -5.19 15.08 1.67
C THR A 5 -3.84 14.51 2.11
N PRO A 6 -2.96 15.30 2.77
CA PRO A 6 -1.66 14.84 3.31
C PRO A 6 -1.74 13.71 4.34
N ARG A 7 -2.90 13.45 4.91
CA ARG A 7 -3.14 12.54 6.05
C ARG A 7 -3.08 11.03 5.77
N ARG A 8 -3.06 10.59 4.51
CA ARG A 8 -2.92 9.14 4.21
C ARG A 8 -1.53 8.58 4.52
N HIS A 9 -0.51 9.43 4.58
CA HIS A 9 0.86 9.00 4.90
C HIS A 9 1.06 8.77 6.40
N GLU A 10 0.42 9.56 7.27
CA GLU A 10 0.52 9.41 8.74
C GLU A 10 -0.05 8.08 9.23
N ASP A 11 -1.15 7.60 8.65
CA ASP A 11 -1.73 6.29 8.97
C ASP A 11 -0.78 5.15 8.58
N LEU A 12 -0.12 5.24 7.43
CA LEU A 12 0.86 4.25 6.96
C LEU A 12 2.11 4.22 7.83
N ASP A 13 2.58 5.37 8.33
CA ASP A 13 3.73 5.45 9.22
C ASP A 13 3.44 4.80 10.58
N LEU A 14 2.22 4.93 11.10
CA LEU A 14 1.78 4.25 12.33
C LEU A 14 1.74 2.72 12.14
N PHE A 15 1.13 2.26 11.03
CA PHE A 15 1.09 0.82 10.70
C PHE A 15 2.48 0.23 10.50
N ALA A 16 3.39 0.96 9.85
CA ALA A 16 4.79 0.56 9.69
C ALA A 16 5.45 0.25 11.04
N ARG A 17 5.25 1.11 12.03
CA ARG A 17 5.79 0.92 13.38
C ARG A 17 5.16 -0.28 14.10
N ILE A 18 3.83 -0.43 14.00
CA ILE A 18 3.10 -1.55 14.60
C ILE A 18 3.58 -2.87 13.99
N PHE A 19 3.65 -2.99 12.68
CA PHE A 19 4.09 -4.22 12.02
C PHE A 19 5.56 -4.53 12.29
N LYS A 20 6.44 -3.52 12.32
CA LYS A 20 7.85 -3.71 12.68
C LYS A 20 8.01 -4.28 14.09
N VAL A 21 7.21 -3.81 15.05
CA VAL A 21 7.33 -4.24 16.46
C VAL A 21 6.66 -5.59 16.71
N PHE A 22 5.46 -5.82 16.15
CA PHE A 22 4.63 -6.99 16.49
C PHE A 22 4.76 -8.16 15.51
N ALA A 23 5.20 -7.92 14.28
CA ALA A 23 5.35 -8.95 13.27
C ALA A 23 6.80 -9.11 12.78
N ASP A 24 7.73 -8.35 13.33
CA ASP A 24 9.16 -8.34 12.93
C ASP A 24 9.32 -8.31 11.41
N THR A 25 8.56 -7.45 10.74
CA THR A 25 8.54 -7.34 9.28
C THR A 25 8.88 -5.92 8.82
N PRO A 26 9.74 -5.77 7.80
CA PRO A 26 10.02 -4.48 7.19
C PRO A 26 8.94 -4.05 6.18
N TRP A 27 8.01 -4.97 5.82
CA TRP A 27 7.07 -4.80 4.74
C TRP A 27 5.82 -4.05 5.18
N LEU A 28 5.32 -3.16 4.30
CA LEU A 28 4.11 -2.38 4.52
C LEU A 28 2.93 -2.85 3.66
N HIS A 29 3.20 -3.76 2.73
CA HIS A 29 2.20 -4.30 1.82
C HIS A 29 1.43 -5.48 2.41
N TYR A 30 0.36 -5.89 1.72
CA TYR A 30 -0.41 -7.07 2.05
C TYR A 30 0.46 -8.34 2.01
N GLY A 31 0.10 -9.32 2.81
CA GLY A 31 0.62 -10.69 2.69
C GLY A 31 -0.23 -11.53 1.75
N LEU A 32 0.38 -12.53 1.11
CA LEU A 32 -0.33 -13.55 0.33
C LEU A 32 -0.49 -14.82 1.17
N TRP A 33 -1.71 -15.03 1.64
CA TRP A 33 -2.11 -16.15 2.48
C TRP A 33 -2.56 -17.33 1.63
N LEU A 34 -2.03 -18.51 1.90
CA LEU A 34 -2.40 -19.71 1.15
C LEU A 34 -3.81 -20.19 1.52
N PRO A 35 -4.50 -20.92 0.62
CA PRO A 35 -5.78 -21.53 0.95
C PRO A 35 -5.66 -22.42 2.18
N GLY A 36 -6.58 -22.26 3.16
CA GLY A 36 -6.56 -23.00 4.43
C GLY A 36 -5.59 -22.47 5.48
N GLU A 37 -4.75 -21.49 5.16
CA GLU A 37 -3.85 -20.87 6.13
C GLU A 37 -4.62 -19.90 7.02
N THR A 38 -4.40 -19.99 8.35
CA THR A 38 -4.98 -19.06 9.30
C THR A 38 -4.09 -17.82 9.43
N PRO A 39 -4.56 -16.63 9.02
CA PRO A 39 -3.80 -15.39 9.17
C PRO A 39 -3.49 -15.08 10.64
N SER A 40 -2.22 -14.77 10.93
CA SER A 40 -1.75 -14.44 12.27
C SER A 40 -0.52 -13.52 12.20
N MET A 41 -0.27 -12.73 13.24
CA MET A 41 0.90 -11.83 13.29
C MET A 41 2.23 -12.57 13.11
N PRO A 42 2.48 -13.74 13.76
CA PRO A 42 3.72 -14.48 13.55
C PRO A 42 3.97 -14.95 12.12
N LYS A 43 2.89 -15.20 11.35
CA LYS A 43 2.99 -15.64 9.94
C LYS A 43 2.92 -14.50 8.92
N LEU A 44 2.70 -13.25 9.37
CA LEU A 44 2.56 -12.12 8.46
C LEU A 44 3.79 -11.93 7.58
N ARG A 45 4.98 -12.01 8.18
CA ARG A 45 6.24 -11.87 7.44
C ARG A 45 6.36 -12.89 6.31
N GLU A 46 6.05 -14.16 6.58
CA GLU A 46 6.08 -15.22 5.58
C GLU A 46 5.09 -14.97 4.43
N ALA A 47 3.88 -14.53 4.76
CA ALA A 47 2.88 -14.16 3.76
C ALA A 47 3.32 -12.96 2.91
N GLN A 48 4.06 -12.01 3.50
CA GLN A 48 4.62 -10.85 2.80
C GLN A 48 5.84 -11.22 1.95
N GLU A 49 6.68 -12.16 2.38
CA GLU A 49 7.78 -12.68 1.55
C GLU A 49 7.23 -13.37 0.28
N ARG A 50 6.14 -14.12 0.39
CA ARG A 50 5.46 -14.69 -0.81
C ARG A 50 5.00 -13.62 -1.79
N TYR A 51 4.53 -12.47 -1.29
CA TYR A 51 4.22 -11.31 -2.13
C TYR A 51 5.46 -10.79 -2.85
N VAL A 52 6.56 -10.62 -2.12
CA VAL A 52 7.84 -10.16 -2.68
C VAL A 52 8.34 -11.11 -3.76
N ASP A 53 8.37 -12.41 -3.48
CA ASP A 53 8.84 -13.42 -4.43
C ASP A 53 8.00 -13.43 -5.72
N LYS A 54 6.68 -13.32 -5.58
CA LYS A 54 5.77 -13.22 -6.74
C LYS A 54 6.02 -11.94 -7.54
N LEU A 55 6.26 -10.82 -6.89
CA LEU A 55 6.55 -9.55 -7.56
C LEU A 55 7.89 -9.58 -8.28
N VAL A 56 8.93 -10.14 -7.65
CA VAL A 56 10.26 -10.30 -8.25
C VAL A 56 10.19 -11.19 -9.49
N ALA A 57 9.35 -12.22 -9.49
CA ALA A 57 9.17 -13.10 -10.66
C ALA A 57 8.60 -12.39 -11.91
N LEU A 58 7.98 -11.22 -11.75
CA LEU A 58 7.51 -10.40 -12.87
C LEU A 58 8.57 -9.45 -13.44
N LEU A 59 9.64 -9.20 -12.68
CA LEU A 59 10.76 -8.36 -13.12
C LEU A 59 11.62 -9.08 -14.17
N PRO A 60 12.40 -8.34 -14.98
CA PRO A 60 13.43 -8.98 -15.80
C PRO A 60 14.46 -9.66 -14.87
N PRO A 61 15.14 -10.72 -15.33
CA PRO A 61 16.18 -11.36 -14.51
C PRO A 61 17.32 -10.37 -14.20
N ALA A 62 17.90 -10.50 -13.01
CA ALA A 62 19.09 -9.72 -12.66
C ALA A 62 20.31 -10.20 -13.48
N PRO A 63 21.28 -9.32 -13.80
CA PRO A 63 21.29 -7.90 -13.45
C PRO A 63 20.39 -7.05 -14.35
N ALA A 64 19.56 -6.21 -13.77
CA ALA A 64 18.70 -5.28 -14.47
C ALA A 64 18.49 -4.01 -13.63
N SER A 65 18.17 -2.89 -14.29
CA SER A 65 17.91 -1.63 -13.62
C SER A 65 16.41 -1.47 -13.32
N VAL A 66 16.07 -1.12 -12.08
CA VAL A 66 14.70 -0.98 -11.61
C VAL A 66 14.49 0.39 -10.97
N LEU A 67 13.39 1.07 -11.34
CA LEU A 67 12.89 2.25 -10.63
C LEU A 67 11.70 1.82 -9.76
N ASP A 68 11.87 1.83 -8.43
CA ASP A 68 10.82 1.55 -7.45
C ASP A 68 10.03 2.84 -7.16
N ILE A 69 8.82 2.94 -7.72
CA ILE A 69 7.97 4.13 -7.68
C ILE A 69 7.03 4.07 -6.49
N GLY A 70 7.27 4.92 -5.50
CA GLY A 70 6.57 4.89 -4.22
C GLY A 70 7.15 3.85 -3.26
N GLY A 71 8.46 3.63 -3.31
CA GLY A 71 9.20 2.58 -2.59
C GLY A 71 9.18 2.67 -1.06
N GLY A 72 8.39 3.58 -0.48
CA GLY A 72 8.13 3.65 0.95
C GLY A 72 9.40 3.81 1.78
N THR A 73 9.60 2.90 2.74
CA THR A 73 10.78 2.87 3.62
C THR A 73 11.99 2.20 3.00
N GLY A 74 11.93 1.80 1.72
CA GLY A 74 13.04 1.21 0.98
C GLY A 74 13.20 -0.31 1.13
N ALA A 75 12.30 -0.99 1.82
CA ALA A 75 12.42 -2.44 2.03
C ALA A 75 12.46 -3.22 0.71
N MET A 76 11.60 -2.90 -0.26
CA MET A 76 11.58 -3.52 -1.59
C MET A 76 12.85 -3.18 -2.35
N ALA A 77 13.28 -1.92 -2.38
CA ALA A 77 14.50 -1.50 -3.03
C ALA A 77 15.73 -2.22 -2.47
N GLY A 78 15.82 -2.37 -1.14
CA GLY A 78 16.88 -3.15 -0.49
C GLY A 78 16.87 -4.63 -0.87
N ARG A 79 15.69 -5.25 -0.92
CA ARG A 79 15.54 -6.65 -1.36
C ARG A 79 15.99 -6.84 -2.80
N LEU A 80 15.58 -5.94 -3.69
CA LEU A 80 15.98 -5.99 -5.10
C LEU A 80 17.50 -5.79 -5.25
N HIS A 81 18.09 -4.83 -4.52
CA HIS A 81 19.54 -4.63 -4.52
C HIS A 81 20.29 -5.90 -4.07
N ALA A 82 19.82 -6.54 -2.99
CA ALA A 82 20.41 -7.79 -2.51
C ALA A 82 20.30 -8.96 -3.52
N LEU A 83 19.33 -8.90 -4.44
CA LEU A 83 19.17 -9.85 -5.55
C LEU A 83 19.99 -9.47 -6.79
N GLY A 84 20.81 -8.41 -6.74
CA GLY A 84 21.70 -8.00 -7.82
C GLY A 84 21.08 -7.04 -8.83
N TYR A 85 19.94 -6.40 -8.51
CA TYR A 85 19.38 -5.33 -9.32
C TYR A 85 20.07 -4.00 -9.04
N ASP A 86 20.19 -3.16 -10.06
CA ASP A 86 20.60 -1.77 -9.95
C ASP A 86 19.36 -0.90 -9.74
N VAL A 87 19.13 -0.46 -8.48
CA VAL A 87 17.87 0.10 -8.03
C VAL A 87 17.98 1.60 -7.76
N GLU A 88 17.02 2.36 -8.27
CA GLU A 88 16.68 3.68 -7.74
C GLU A 88 15.25 3.63 -7.19
N MET A 89 14.95 4.42 -6.16
CA MET A 89 13.60 4.55 -5.64
C MET A 89 13.18 6.00 -5.48
N LEU A 90 11.87 6.25 -5.54
CA LEU A 90 11.31 7.57 -5.22
C LEU A 90 10.12 7.45 -4.26
N THR A 91 10.01 8.40 -3.36
CA THR A 91 8.86 8.57 -2.45
C THR A 91 8.68 10.05 -2.10
N PRO A 92 7.43 10.55 -1.97
CA PRO A 92 7.16 11.94 -1.61
C PRO A 92 7.28 12.22 -0.12
N SER A 93 7.45 11.22 0.73
CA SER A 93 7.52 11.38 2.19
C SER A 93 8.95 11.61 2.66
N LYS A 94 9.21 12.76 3.28
CA LYS A 94 10.50 13.08 3.92
C LYS A 94 10.86 12.06 5.00
N VAL A 95 9.88 11.57 5.76
CA VAL A 95 10.08 10.56 6.81
C VAL A 95 10.54 9.25 6.19
N GLN A 96 9.85 8.80 5.15
CA GLN A 96 10.22 7.55 4.45
C GLN A 96 11.59 7.65 3.79
N VAL A 97 11.94 8.79 3.17
CA VAL A 97 13.29 9.03 2.63
C VAL A 97 14.35 8.91 3.73
N GLY A 98 14.12 9.48 4.91
CA GLY A 98 15.03 9.35 6.04
C GLY A 98 15.25 7.89 6.44
N LEU A 99 14.16 7.13 6.63
CA LEU A 99 14.21 5.70 6.97
C LEU A 99 14.87 4.85 5.87
N ALA A 100 14.57 5.15 4.60
CA ALA A 100 15.17 4.44 3.48
C ALA A 100 16.68 4.68 3.40
N ARG A 101 17.14 5.91 3.57
CA ARG A 101 18.58 6.23 3.56
C ARG A 101 19.32 5.63 4.76
N GLU A 102 18.68 5.61 5.92
CA GLU A 102 19.23 4.93 7.11
C GLU A 102 19.41 3.44 6.86
N ALA A 103 18.41 2.79 6.24
CA ALA A 103 18.43 1.35 5.99
C ALA A 103 19.32 0.93 4.83
N LEU A 104 19.44 1.75 3.78
CA LEU A 104 20.09 1.40 2.51
C LEU A 104 21.47 2.04 2.32
N GLY A 105 21.80 3.06 3.12
CA GLY A 105 23.02 3.84 2.90
C GLY A 105 23.10 4.41 1.48
N ASP A 106 24.28 4.30 0.87
CA ASP A 106 24.54 4.77 -0.50
C ASP A 106 24.32 3.68 -1.57
N THR A 107 23.85 2.49 -1.19
CA THR A 107 23.69 1.35 -2.12
C THR A 107 22.51 1.52 -3.07
N VAL A 108 21.50 2.29 -2.68
CA VAL A 108 20.31 2.61 -3.49
C VAL A 108 20.11 4.12 -3.52
N LYS A 109 19.95 4.67 -4.71
CA LYS A 109 19.66 6.09 -4.87
C LYS A 109 18.22 6.40 -4.51
N VAL A 110 18.03 7.20 -3.44
CA VAL A 110 16.71 7.56 -2.89
C VAL A 110 16.35 8.99 -3.25
N HIS A 111 15.25 9.16 -4.00
CA HIS A 111 14.74 10.46 -4.43
C HIS A 111 13.55 10.89 -3.58
N LEU A 112 13.62 12.09 -3.02
CA LEU A 112 12.46 12.76 -2.42
C LEU A 112 11.67 13.46 -3.53
N SER A 113 10.72 12.77 -4.13
CA SER A 113 9.92 13.31 -5.22
C SER A 113 8.58 12.59 -5.35
N ARG A 114 7.58 13.30 -5.85
CA ARG A 114 6.38 12.69 -6.46
C ARG A 114 6.74 12.25 -7.87
N LEU A 115 6.06 11.22 -8.38
CA LEU A 115 6.25 10.79 -9.77
C LEU A 115 5.94 11.90 -10.76
N GLU A 116 4.89 12.70 -10.49
CA GLU A 116 4.46 13.82 -11.32
C GLU A 116 5.58 14.85 -11.55
N GLU A 117 6.44 15.04 -10.56
CA GLU A 117 7.52 16.02 -10.53
C GLU A 117 8.88 15.42 -10.89
N PHE A 118 8.98 14.07 -10.81
CA PHE A 118 10.23 13.37 -11.06
C PHE A 118 10.64 13.42 -12.54
N SER A 119 11.90 13.75 -12.79
CA SER A 119 12.49 13.74 -14.12
C SER A 119 13.89 13.14 -14.07
N THR A 120 14.22 12.32 -15.04
CA THR A 120 15.54 11.69 -15.20
C THR A 120 15.79 11.36 -16.66
N GLU A 121 17.05 11.48 -17.08
CA GLU A 121 17.50 10.99 -18.40
C GLU A 121 17.78 9.48 -18.38
N ARG A 122 17.95 8.90 -17.19
CA ARG A 122 18.17 7.46 -17.04
C ARG A 122 16.95 6.67 -17.51
N ARG A 123 17.24 5.52 -18.13
CA ARG A 123 16.22 4.54 -18.54
C ARG A 123 16.41 3.25 -17.78
N PHE A 124 15.31 2.60 -17.45
CA PHE A 124 15.25 1.41 -16.62
C PHE A 124 14.73 0.21 -17.40
N ASP A 125 15.15 -0.98 -17.01
CA ASP A 125 14.62 -2.24 -17.52
C ASP A 125 13.22 -2.51 -16.97
N ALA A 126 12.93 -2.00 -15.75
CA ALA A 126 11.59 -2.03 -15.18
C ALA A 126 11.26 -0.79 -14.36
N CYS A 127 9.99 -0.37 -14.41
CA CYS A 127 9.36 0.53 -13.44
C CYS A 127 8.40 -0.30 -12.58
N LEU A 128 8.57 -0.21 -11.26
CA LEU A 128 7.83 -1.00 -10.29
C LEU A 128 6.87 -0.12 -9.49
N PHE A 129 5.64 -0.59 -9.32
CA PHE A 129 4.65 -0.05 -8.40
C PHE A 129 4.22 -1.16 -7.43
N SER A 130 4.71 -1.12 -6.21
CA SER A 130 4.30 -2.02 -5.14
C SER A 130 3.37 -1.28 -4.17
N GLU A 131 2.06 -1.49 -4.29
CA GLU A 131 0.99 -0.78 -3.54
C GLU A 131 1.06 0.76 -3.61
N SER A 132 1.58 1.29 -4.69
CA SER A 132 1.77 2.73 -4.89
C SER A 132 0.99 3.30 -6.06
N PHE A 133 0.62 2.47 -7.05
CA PHE A 133 -0.09 2.88 -8.26
C PHE A 133 -1.46 3.51 -7.97
N GLN A 134 -2.17 2.99 -6.98
CA GLN A 134 -3.50 3.46 -6.57
C GLN A 134 -3.54 4.94 -6.10
N TYR A 135 -2.39 5.52 -5.74
CA TYR A 135 -2.30 6.89 -5.24
C TYR A 135 -2.02 7.93 -6.32
N MET A 136 -1.71 7.51 -7.53
CA MET A 136 -1.31 8.35 -8.66
C MET A 136 -2.34 8.26 -9.79
N PRO A 137 -2.71 9.35 -10.47
CA PRO A 137 -3.59 9.27 -11.64
C PRO A 137 -2.98 8.40 -12.73
N MET A 138 -3.72 7.43 -13.28
CA MET A 138 -3.25 6.58 -14.38
C MET A 138 -2.77 7.38 -15.60
N SER A 139 -3.41 8.54 -15.85
CA SER A 139 -3.04 9.47 -16.91
C SER A 139 -1.66 10.13 -16.73
N VAL A 140 -1.07 9.99 -15.58
CA VAL A 140 0.27 10.49 -15.26
C VAL A 140 1.24 9.33 -15.05
N SER A 141 0.85 8.32 -14.25
CA SER A 141 1.74 7.24 -13.87
C SER A 141 2.16 6.35 -15.04
N LEU A 142 1.22 6.00 -15.94
CA LEU A 142 1.54 5.13 -17.08
C LEU A 142 2.46 5.80 -18.11
N PRO A 143 2.15 6.99 -18.65
CA PRO A 143 3.03 7.64 -19.62
C PRO A 143 4.40 7.99 -19.04
N LYS A 144 4.47 8.44 -17.77
CA LYS A 144 5.75 8.69 -17.12
C LYS A 144 6.58 7.43 -16.92
N ALA A 145 5.98 6.35 -16.42
CA ALA A 145 6.68 5.08 -16.28
C ALA A 145 7.20 4.59 -17.64
N LYS A 146 6.33 4.60 -18.67
CA LYS A 146 6.73 4.22 -20.03
C LYS A 146 7.91 5.05 -20.56
N ALA A 147 7.87 6.38 -20.39
CA ALA A 147 8.93 7.27 -20.83
C ALA A 147 10.29 7.02 -20.16
N MET A 148 10.29 6.41 -18.98
CA MET A 148 11.51 6.05 -18.25
C MET A 148 12.00 4.62 -18.55
N LEU A 149 11.29 3.84 -19.37
CA LEU A 149 11.73 2.50 -19.75
C LEU A 149 12.77 2.54 -20.85
N LYS A 150 13.68 1.58 -20.83
CA LYS A 150 14.48 1.18 -22.01
C LYS A 150 13.57 0.53 -23.04
N ARG A 151 14.05 0.42 -24.28
CA ARG A 151 13.38 -0.38 -25.30
C ARG A 151 13.24 -1.83 -24.81
N GLY A 152 12.03 -2.38 -24.84
CA GLY A 152 11.73 -3.72 -24.32
C GLY A 152 11.61 -3.80 -22.77
N GLY A 153 11.75 -2.67 -22.10
CA GLY A 153 11.48 -2.59 -20.65
C GLY A 153 9.99 -2.74 -20.33
N ARG A 154 9.69 -2.99 -19.07
CA ARG A 154 8.33 -3.30 -18.60
C ARG A 154 7.91 -2.48 -17.39
N VAL A 155 6.59 -2.34 -17.21
CA VAL A 155 6.00 -1.85 -15.96
C VAL A 155 5.47 -3.04 -15.18
N VAL A 156 5.79 -3.11 -13.89
CA VAL A 156 5.24 -4.11 -12.97
C VAL A 156 4.40 -3.39 -11.93
N ILE A 157 3.16 -3.87 -11.74
CA ILE A 157 2.21 -3.31 -10.79
C ILE A 157 1.69 -4.44 -9.91
N ALA A 158 1.86 -4.30 -8.60
CA ALA A 158 1.18 -5.14 -7.62
C ALA A 158 0.34 -4.21 -6.74
N ASP A 159 -0.97 -4.18 -6.98
CA ASP A 159 -1.84 -3.19 -6.34
C ASP A 159 -3.31 -3.65 -6.24
N CYS A 160 -4.03 -2.96 -5.38
CA CYS A 160 -5.45 -3.15 -5.14
C CYS A 160 -6.27 -2.19 -6.01
N PHE A 161 -7.16 -2.74 -6.82
CA PHE A 161 -8.12 -2.01 -7.64
C PHE A 161 -9.54 -2.19 -7.10
N ARG A 162 -10.46 -1.34 -7.51
CA ARG A 162 -11.90 -1.56 -7.34
C ARG A 162 -12.37 -2.58 -8.34
N SER A 163 -13.12 -3.58 -7.88
CA SER A 163 -13.76 -4.58 -8.73
C SER A 163 -14.89 -3.97 -9.58
N GLU A 164 -15.39 -4.73 -10.52
CA GLU A 164 -16.59 -4.40 -11.30
C GLU A 164 -17.84 -4.31 -10.40
N ASN A 165 -17.86 -5.06 -9.29
CA ASN A 165 -18.96 -5.10 -8.34
C ASN A 165 -19.01 -3.88 -7.41
N TYR A 166 -17.99 -3.01 -7.45
CA TYR A 166 -17.99 -1.81 -6.63
C TYR A 166 -19.12 -0.85 -7.04
N ARG A 167 -20.15 -0.71 -6.20
CA ARG A 167 -21.33 0.14 -6.42
C ARG A 167 -21.28 1.49 -5.68
N GLY A 168 -20.14 1.83 -5.11
CA GLY A 168 -19.99 3.01 -4.25
C GLY A 168 -19.99 2.66 -2.77
N GLY A 169 -19.93 3.68 -1.93
CA GLY A 169 -19.85 3.52 -0.48
C GLY A 169 -18.41 3.49 0.04
N ARG A 170 -18.26 3.04 1.30
CA ARG A 170 -16.98 3.09 2.00
C ARG A 170 -16.03 2.01 1.48
N GLN A 171 -14.87 2.45 1.01
CA GLN A 171 -13.84 1.57 0.45
C GLN A 171 -13.03 0.86 1.54
N ILE A 172 -12.62 -0.38 1.25
CA ILE A 172 -11.66 -1.14 2.06
C ILE A 172 -10.24 -0.97 1.51
N GLY A 173 -10.10 -0.71 0.24
CA GLY A 173 -8.85 -0.49 -0.48
C GLY A 173 -9.13 -0.05 -1.91
N GLY A 174 -8.07 0.02 -2.72
CA GLY A 174 -8.16 0.32 -4.14
C GLY A 174 -8.45 1.78 -4.49
N GLY A 175 -7.66 2.34 -5.39
CA GLY A 175 -7.83 3.71 -5.88
C GLY A 175 -8.57 3.74 -7.21
N HIS A 176 -8.16 2.91 -8.15
CA HIS A 176 -8.65 2.88 -9.53
C HIS A 176 -9.67 1.76 -9.74
N ARG A 177 -10.62 1.95 -10.66
CA ARG A 177 -11.40 0.83 -11.19
C ARG A 177 -10.53 0.00 -12.13
N PHE A 178 -10.53 -1.31 -11.97
CA PHE A 178 -9.74 -2.20 -12.82
C PHE A 178 -10.19 -2.12 -14.29
N THR A 179 -11.49 -1.98 -14.53
CA THR A 179 -12.06 -1.81 -15.88
C THR A 179 -11.53 -0.60 -16.65
N ASN A 180 -11.01 0.42 -15.95
CA ASN A 180 -10.45 1.62 -16.57
C ASN A 180 -8.99 1.42 -17.02
N LEU A 181 -8.36 0.30 -16.65
CA LEU A 181 -6.94 0.06 -16.93
C LEU A 181 -6.71 -0.24 -18.42
N ALA A 182 -7.43 -1.20 -19.00
CA ALA A 182 -7.20 -1.64 -20.37
C ALA A 182 -7.30 -0.53 -21.41
N PRO A 183 -8.35 0.34 -21.42
CA PRO A 183 -8.42 1.46 -22.37
C PRO A 183 -7.27 2.46 -22.20
N ARG A 184 -6.78 2.61 -20.96
CA ARG A 184 -5.67 3.51 -20.69
C ARG A 184 -4.34 2.94 -21.17
N LEU A 185 -4.13 1.64 -21.01
CA LEU A 185 -2.93 0.96 -21.51
C LEU A 185 -2.84 1.03 -23.03
N GLU A 186 -3.95 0.79 -23.71
CA GLU A 186 -4.04 0.90 -25.17
C GLU A 186 -3.64 2.32 -25.66
N ALA A 187 -4.18 3.36 -25.01
CA ALA A 187 -3.86 4.74 -25.34
C ALA A 187 -2.37 5.08 -25.16
N GLU A 188 -1.69 4.40 -24.23
CA GLU A 188 -0.26 4.59 -23.96
C GLU A 188 0.64 3.61 -24.75
N GLY A 189 0.08 2.72 -25.58
CA GLY A 189 0.84 1.69 -26.28
C GLY A 189 1.55 0.74 -25.31
N LEU A 190 0.81 0.30 -24.29
CA LEU A 190 1.18 -0.74 -23.35
C LEU A 190 0.16 -1.87 -23.44
N ARG A 191 0.58 -3.09 -23.17
CA ARG A 191 -0.32 -4.25 -23.10
C ARG A 191 -0.08 -5.06 -21.83
N ILE A 192 -1.11 -5.71 -21.33
CA ILE A 192 -0.99 -6.67 -20.26
C ILE A 192 -0.35 -7.95 -20.83
N ALA A 193 0.84 -8.27 -20.33
CA ALA A 193 1.58 -9.48 -20.69
C ALA A 193 1.39 -10.59 -19.65
N SER A 194 1.07 -10.22 -18.40
CA SER A 194 0.69 -11.14 -17.32
C SER A 194 -0.28 -10.44 -16.39
N ASP A 195 -1.32 -11.13 -15.96
CA ASP A 195 -2.33 -10.67 -15.02
C ASP A 195 -2.70 -11.83 -14.09
N GLU A 196 -2.43 -11.67 -12.80
CA GLU A 196 -2.80 -12.63 -11.78
C GLU A 196 -3.65 -11.98 -10.70
N ASP A 197 -4.83 -12.56 -10.45
CA ASP A 197 -5.73 -12.18 -9.38
C ASP A 197 -5.35 -12.89 -8.08
N VAL A 198 -4.88 -12.14 -7.11
CA VAL A 198 -4.52 -12.65 -5.79
C VAL A 198 -5.45 -12.14 -4.69
N THR A 199 -6.64 -11.65 -5.05
CA THR A 199 -7.59 -11.01 -4.13
C THR A 199 -7.90 -11.89 -2.93
N ALA A 200 -8.20 -13.17 -3.15
CA ALA A 200 -8.49 -14.11 -2.07
C ALA A 200 -7.29 -14.31 -1.12
N MET A 201 -6.08 -14.35 -1.68
CA MET A 201 -4.85 -14.48 -0.89
C MET A 201 -4.56 -13.20 -0.08
N ALA A 202 -4.78 -12.03 -0.66
CA ALA A 202 -4.58 -10.74 0.03
C ALA A 202 -5.61 -10.50 1.14
N ALA A 203 -6.82 -11.05 1.01
CA ALA A 203 -7.92 -10.89 1.96
C ALA A 203 -7.59 -11.37 3.38
N GLY A 204 -6.65 -12.31 3.54
CA GLY A 204 -6.17 -12.74 4.85
C GLY A 204 -5.53 -11.63 5.68
N THR A 205 -4.89 -10.65 5.04
CA THR A 205 -4.37 -9.45 5.73
C THR A 205 -5.50 -8.56 6.25
N ILE A 206 -6.64 -8.50 5.56
CA ILE A 206 -7.84 -7.80 6.04
C ILE A 206 -8.41 -8.48 7.28
N LEU A 207 -8.44 -9.82 7.31
CA LEU A 207 -8.86 -10.57 8.49
C LEU A 207 -7.96 -10.28 9.70
N LEU A 208 -6.64 -10.26 9.48
CA LEU A 208 -5.68 -9.96 10.54
C LEU A 208 -5.88 -8.53 11.09
N ASP A 209 -6.03 -7.56 10.20
CA ASP A 209 -6.33 -6.17 10.55
C ASP A 209 -7.65 -6.06 11.34
N GLN A 210 -8.71 -6.73 10.91
CA GLN A 210 -10.00 -6.77 11.59
C GLN A 210 -9.87 -7.33 13.02
N ARG A 211 -9.12 -8.43 13.18
CA ARG A 211 -8.88 -9.06 14.48
C ARG A 211 -8.11 -8.13 15.42
N VAL A 212 -7.06 -7.48 14.95
CA VAL A 212 -6.28 -6.51 15.75
C VAL A 212 -7.18 -5.38 16.25
N TYR A 213 -8.03 -4.84 15.40
CA TYR A 213 -8.97 -3.80 15.84
C TYR A 213 -9.99 -4.32 16.85
N ARG A 214 -10.61 -5.47 16.58
CA ARG A 214 -11.70 -6.01 17.40
C ARG A 214 -11.23 -6.58 18.74
N GLU A 215 -10.07 -7.26 18.74
CA GLU A 215 -9.58 -8.01 19.90
C GLU A 215 -8.58 -7.20 20.76
N VAL A 216 -7.95 -6.16 20.20
CA VAL A 216 -6.91 -5.38 20.89
C VAL A 216 -7.27 -3.91 20.99
N ILE A 217 -7.42 -3.21 19.87
CA ILE A 217 -7.51 -1.75 19.87
C ILE A 217 -8.86 -1.29 20.47
N SER A 218 -9.97 -1.89 20.07
CA SER A 218 -11.30 -1.48 20.54
C SER A 218 -11.50 -1.71 22.03
N PRO A 219 -11.11 -2.86 22.64
CA PRO A 219 -11.12 -3.05 24.08
C PRO A 219 -10.25 -2.03 24.83
N ILE A 220 -9.02 -1.78 24.37
CA ILE A 220 -8.12 -0.80 25.01
C ILE A 220 -8.77 0.61 25.00
N VAL A 221 -9.34 1.04 23.89
CA VAL A 221 -10.01 2.35 23.80
C VAL A 221 -11.22 2.40 24.75
N ALA A 222 -12.01 1.32 24.84
CA ALA A 222 -13.14 1.21 25.72
C ALA A 222 -12.73 1.29 27.20
N ASP A 223 -11.69 0.54 27.59
CA ASP A 223 -11.17 0.50 28.97
C ASP A 223 -10.57 1.85 29.39
N LEU A 224 -9.82 2.51 28.50
CA LEU A 224 -9.32 3.86 28.75
C LEU A 224 -10.46 4.86 28.96
N SER A 225 -11.49 4.81 28.09
CA SER A 225 -12.66 5.67 28.20
C SER A 225 -13.42 5.42 29.51
N ALA A 226 -13.61 4.15 29.92
CA ALA A 226 -14.23 3.76 31.17
C ALA A 226 -13.42 4.23 32.37
N SER A 227 -12.07 4.08 32.33
CA SER A 227 -11.18 4.52 33.38
C SER A 227 -11.21 6.04 33.61
N VAL A 228 -11.24 6.83 32.52
CA VAL A 228 -11.36 8.28 32.59
C VAL A 228 -12.73 8.66 33.17
N ARG A 229 -13.80 8.00 32.74
CA ARG A 229 -15.15 8.24 33.26
C ARG A 229 -15.27 7.91 34.74
N ALA A 230 -14.67 6.81 35.18
CA ALA A 230 -14.68 6.39 36.57
C ALA A 230 -13.95 7.38 37.51
N ARG A 231 -12.87 8.00 37.01
CA ARG A 231 -12.09 9.01 37.78
C ARG A 231 -12.76 10.37 37.78
N SER A 232 -13.36 10.81 36.67
CA SER A 232 -14.02 12.09 36.54
C SER A 232 -14.96 12.11 35.34
N ALA A 233 -16.26 12.14 35.61
CA ALA A 233 -17.27 12.29 34.58
C ALA A 233 -17.15 13.63 33.82
N VAL A 234 -16.74 14.70 34.52
CA VAL A 234 -16.51 16.03 33.95
C VAL A 234 -15.34 15.99 32.98
N LEU A 235 -14.22 15.36 33.34
CA LEU A 235 -13.05 15.21 32.46
C LEU A 235 -13.41 14.41 31.21
N HIS A 236 -14.13 13.32 31.38
CA HIS A 236 -14.62 12.51 30.23
C HIS A 236 -15.49 13.34 29.28
N TRP A 237 -16.41 14.15 29.82
CA TRP A 237 -17.25 15.04 29.02
C TRP A 237 -16.44 16.10 28.29
N LEU A 238 -15.46 16.73 28.98
CA LEU A 238 -14.55 17.71 28.37
C LEU A 238 -13.75 17.12 27.22
N ILE A 239 -13.13 15.94 27.42
CA ILE A 239 -12.37 15.24 26.36
C ILE A 239 -13.30 14.95 25.17
N GLY A 240 -14.52 14.46 25.41
CA GLY A 240 -15.51 14.23 24.39
C GLY A 240 -15.92 15.50 23.63
N GLY A 241 -16.04 16.62 24.34
CA GLY A 241 -16.31 17.94 23.76
C GLY A 241 -15.18 18.42 22.87
N ILE A 242 -13.94 18.38 23.37
CA ILE A 242 -12.73 18.73 22.64
C ILE A 242 -12.60 17.85 21.38
N TYR A 243 -12.77 16.53 21.52
CA TYR A 243 -12.74 15.61 20.39
C TYR A 243 -13.78 15.97 19.31
N ARG A 244 -15.01 16.33 19.71
CA ARG A 244 -16.07 16.75 18.78
C ARG A 244 -15.76 18.09 18.12
N LEU A 245 -15.08 18.99 18.80
CA LEU A 245 -14.74 20.31 18.32
C LEU A 245 -13.59 20.29 17.31
N PHE A 246 -12.53 19.52 17.61
CA PHE A 246 -11.30 19.50 16.81
C PHE A 246 -11.25 18.40 15.75
N VAL A 247 -12.01 17.30 15.93
CA VAL A 247 -12.08 16.20 14.97
C VAL A 247 -13.34 16.31 14.11
N ARG A 248 -13.17 16.43 12.79
CA ARG A 248 -14.28 16.58 11.84
C ARG A 248 -15.25 15.39 11.94
N LYS A 249 -16.55 15.64 11.71
CA LYS A 249 -17.61 14.60 11.78
C LYS A 249 -17.25 13.36 10.95
N ALA A 250 -16.81 13.55 9.70
CA ALA A 250 -16.44 12.45 8.81
C ALA A 250 -15.23 11.63 9.33
N GLU A 251 -14.29 12.26 10.03
CA GLU A 251 -13.18 11.56 10.68
C GLU A 251 -13.64 10.77 11.90
N ARG A 252 -14.51 11.35 12.73
CA ARG A 252 -15.08 10.65 13.88
C ARG A 252 -15.87 9.41 13.46
N GLU A 253 -16.68 9.53 12.41
CA GLU A 253 -17.41 8.39 11.83
C GLU A 253 -16.45 7.32 11.30
N ARG A 254 -15.37 7.75 10.63
CA ARG A 254 -14.34 6.82 10.16
C ARG A 254 -13.65 6.08 11.32
N ILE A 255 -13.28 6.78 12.38
CA ILE A 255 -12.66 6.18 13.57
C ILE A 255 -13.64 5.21 14.25
N ALA A 256 -14.89 5.64 14.46
CA ALA A 256 -15.92 4.81 15.08
C ALA A 256 -16.17 3.51 14.29
N ASP A 257 -16.26 3.61 12.96
CA ASP A 257 -16.42 2.42 12.11
C ASP A 257 -15.17 1.53 12.13
N ARG A 258 -13.98 2.13 12.19
CA ARG A 258 -12.74 1.37 12.28
C ARG A 258 -12.67 0.58 13.59
N LEU A 259 -13.09 1.19 14.70
CA LEU A 259 -13.18 0.55 16.00
C LEU A 259 -14.22 -0.57 16.04
N LYS A 260 -15.35 -0.43 15.34
CA LYS A 260 -16.34 -1.51 15.23
C LYS A 260 -15.85 -2.70 14.42
N ALA A 261 -14.90 -2.49 13.50
CA ALA A 261 -14.31 -3.49 12.61
C ALA A 261 -15.34 -4.31 11.77
N GLU A 262 -16.59 -3.81 11.65
CA GLU A 262 -17.70 -4.49 10.97
C GLU A 262 -17.66 -4.33 9.44
N HIS A 263 -17.12 -3.20 8.96
CA HIS A 263 -17.11 -2.86 7.54
C HIS A 263 -15.90 -3.41 6.78
N ARG A 264 -14.84 -3.79 7.50
CA ARG A 264 -13.59 -4.23 6.91
C ARG A 264 -13.42 -5.72 7.11
N THR A 265 -14.14 -6.48 6.31
CA THR A 265 -14.11 -7.95 6.33
C THR A 265 -13.47 -8.50 5.06
N PRO A 266 -12.89 -9.72 5.09
CA PRO A 266 -12.35 -10.39 3.92
C PRO A 266 -13.36 -10.53 2.79
N GLU A 267 -14.61 -10.90 3.11
CA GLU A 267 -15.68 -11.11 2.13
C GLU A 267 -15.99 -9.81 1.38
N ARG A 268 -16.14 -8.73 2.12
CA ARG A 268 -16.39 -7.41 1.54
C ARG A 268 -15.20 -6.88 0.75
N PHE A 269 -13.98 -7.21 1.18
CA PHE A 269 -12.79 -6.90 0.41
C PHE A 269 -12.80 -7.61 -0.94
N ILE A 270 -13.09 -8.91 -0.97
CA ILE A 270 -13.16 -9.73 -2.18
C ILE A 270 -14.28 -9.24 -3.12
N GLU A 271 -15.43 -8.83 -2.56
CA GLU A 271 -16.54 -8.30 -3.35
C GLU A 271 -16.19 -6.97 -4.02
N MET A 272 -15.60 -6.04 -3.26
CA MET A 272 -15.42 -4.64 -3.68
C MET A 272 -14.12 -4.37 -4.41
N ASN A 273 -13.13 -5.25 -4.27
CA ASN A 273 -11.79 -5.04 -4.79
C ASN A 273 -11.32 -6.22 -5.63
N THR A 274 -10.29 -5.96 -6.40
CA THR A 274 -9.46 -6.97 -7.06
C THR A 274 -8.00 -6.60 -6.85
N TYR A 275 -7.23 -7.53 -6.31
CA TYR A 275 -5.80 -7.34 -6.08
C TYR A 275 -5.01 -8.04 -7.17
N ARG A 276 -4.26 -7.27 -7.96
CA ARG A 276 -3.63 -7.76 -9.19
C ARG A 276 -2.13 -7.65 -9.16
N PHE A 277 -1.48 -8.67 -9.66
CA PHE A 277 -0.08 -8.66 -10.06
C PHE A 277 -0.02 -8.59 -11.59
N LEU A 278 0.47 -7.47 -12.09
CA LEU A 278 0.45 -7.17 -13.52
C LEU A 278 1.86 -6.97 -14.05
N ARG A 279 2.16 -7.56 -15.21
CA ARG A 279 3.28 -7.17 -16.05
C ARG A 279 2.74 -6.51 -17.30
N LEU A 280 3.22 -5.31 -17.58
CA LEU A 280 2.87 -4.53 -18.76
C LEU A 280 4.10 -4.40 -19.64
N ASP A 281 3.99 -4.81 -20.88
CA ASP A 281 5.05 -4.70 -21.89
C ASP A 281 4.69 -3.57 -22.88
N GLN A 282 5.71 -2.97 -23.50
CA GLN A 282 5.54 -2.01 -24.60
C GLN A 282 5.04 -2.75 -25.85
N VAL A 283 4.11 -2.11 -26.58
CA VAL A 283 3.62 -2.58 -27.89
C VAL A 283 4.55 -2.14 -28.98
#